data_b9a2e898c0bdb865f98284b6e1980297
#
_entry.id   b9a2e898c0bdb865f98284b6e1980297
#
_cell.length_a   1.000
_cell.length_b   1.000
_cell.length_c   1.000
_cell.angle_alpha   90.00
_cell.angle_beta   90.00
_cell.angle_gamma   90.00
#
_symmetry.space_group_name_H-M   'P 1'
#
loop_
_entity.id
_entity.type
_entity.pdbx_description
1 polymer ?
#
loop_
_entity_poly.entity_id
_entity_poly.type
_entity_poly.pdbx_seq_one_letter_code
_entity_poly.pdbx_strand_id
1 'polypeptide(L)'
;MIIFILLWLLLVLYSFTRQDLNLTWYNQLTTPLQTLGWYQRPLVTLIFIFLSLLFFSCYLYCLRKHSTPGWNVLFLIAFMGIFAYPMFSYDLFNYLFNAKMILIYHANPYLQTAIEFSPDPSLRFMQNVHTPAPYAYGWTMASLLPGLVWFSGKFTLAFWAMKVFIAGFWLGQLWILKKLVTKLFPVEPWRFWLFALNPLVLVETLINGHNDVVMMFLALLAYMFWLNYAKLKAFIFLLLSASIKYATVVLLPTFHLRGGKLDIPAWSSLALLAVMFTRPDQLHSWYLIWAFSFAVLAKPKWLVSLFTALTFGALLRYTPYIYFGHWDPPVYFLRNLIWVSSLVLTPLLLKFFKA
;
A
#
# COMPACT_ATOMS: atom_id res chain seq x y z
N MET A 1 8.44 21.03 -0.02
CA MET A 1 8.08 20.05 -1.09
C MET A 1 9.30 19.45 -1.78
N ILE A 2 10.29 20.22 -2.20
CA ILE A 2 11.52 19.68 -2.85
C ILE A 2 12.20 18.64 -1.99
N ILE A 3 12.42 18.92 -0.69
CA ILE A 3 13.03 17.97 0.25
C ILE A 3 12.20 16.67 0.32
N PHE A 4 10.87 16.75 0.32
CA PHE A 4 9.99 15.60 0.33
C PHE A 4 10.21 14.71 -0.94
N ILE A 5 10.29 15.34 -2.11
CA ILE A 5 10.55 14.63 -3.37
C ILE A 5 11.94 13.99 -3.37
N LEU A 6 12.96 14.68 -2.84
CA LEU A 6 14.31 14.11 -2.72
C LEU A 6 14.34 12.92 -1.77
N LEU A 7 13.66 13.00 -0.62
CA LEU A 7 13.55 11.87 0.32
C LEU A 7 12.78 10.70 -0.29
N TRP A 8 11.75 10.97 -1.09
CA TRP A 8 11.05 9.96 -1.86
C TRP A 8 11.96 9.27 -2.87
N LEU A 9 12.74 10.05 -3.63
CA LEU A 9 13.74 9.51 -4.56
C LEU A 9 14.76 8.62 -3.83
N LEU A 10 15.26 9.06 -2.67
CA LEU A 10 16.18 8.26 -1.85
C LEU A 10 15.55 6.94 -1.39
N LEU A 11 14.26 6.93 -1.03
CA LEU A 11 13.55 5.68 -0.71
C LEU A 11 13.35 4.78 -1.93
N VAL A 12 13.06 5.35 -3.10
CA VAL A 12 13.02 4.60 -4.36
C VAL A 12 14.39 3.97 -4.66
N LEU A 13 15.48 4.70 -4.52
CA LEU A 13 16.83 4.16 -4.67
C LEU A 13 17.15 3.11 -3.59
N TYR A 14 16.77 3.38 -2.34
CA TYR A 14 16.92 2.43 -1.24
C TYR A 14 16.23 1.09 -1.54
N SER A 15 15.12 1.08 -2.28
CA SER A 15 14.38 -0.15 -2.60
C SER A 15 15.26 -1.19 -3.30
N PHE A 16 16.25 -0.77 -4.06
CA PHE A 16 17.20 -1.64 -4.76
C PHE A 16 18.18 -2.37 -3.83
N THR A 17 18.32 -1.95 -2.57
CA THR A 17 19.07 -2.74 -1.57
C THR A 17 18.43 -4.09 -1.29
N ARG A 18 17.16 -4.27 -1.66
CA ARG A 18 16.41 -5.52 -1.49
C ARG A 18 16.21 -6.28 -2.80
N GLN A 19 16.73 -5.76 -3.91
CA GLN A 19 16.60 -6.40 -5.22
C GLN A 19 17.27 -7.77 -5.21
N ASP A 20 16.59 -8.75 -5.82
CA ASP A 20 17.15 -10.08 -6.05
C ASP A 20 18.45 -9.99 -6.86
N LEU A 21 19.51 -10.70 -6.43
CA LEU A 21 20.82 -10.64 -7.07
C LEU A 21 20.82 -11.11 -8.53
N ASN A 22 19.82 -11.87 -8.93
CA ASN A 22 19.70 -12.36 -10.31
C ASN A 22 18.87 -11.43 -11.21
N LEU A 23 18.28 -10.34 -10.65
CA LEU A 23 17.67 -9.29 -11.43
C LEU A 23 18.72 -8.26 -11.83
N THR A 24 19.03 -8.24 -13.10
CA THR A 24 20.08 -7.39 -13.67
C THR A 24 19.57 -6.04 -14.20
N TRP A 25 18.42 -5.59 -13.70
CA TRP A 25 17.88 -4.28 -14.08
C TRP A 25 18.79 -3.16 -13.59
N TYR A 26 19.16 -2.25 -14.49
CA TYR A 26 19.97 -1.08 -14.14
C TYR A 26 21.31 -1.43 -13.46
N ASN A 27 21.96 -2.55 -13.84
CA ASN A 27 23.12 -3.13 -13.19
C ASN A 27 24.15 -2.11 -12.71
N GLN A 28 24.52 -1.12 -13.52
CA GLN A 28 25.51 -0.13 -13.14
C GLN A 28 25.09 0.71 -11.91
N LEU A 29 23.78 0.97 -11.77
CA LEU A 29 23.22 1.75 -10.66
C LEU A 29 22.84 0.88 -9.46
N THR A 30 22.30 -0.32 -9.71
CA THR A 30 21.68 -1.13 -8.66
C THR A 30 22.62 -2.13 -8.01
N THR A 31 23.65 -2.62 -8.70
CA THR A 31 24.60 -3.59 -8.14
C THR A 31 25.27 -3.11 -6.84
N PRO A 32 25.73 -1.85 -6.71
CA PRO A 32 26.28 -1.38 -5.44
C PRO A 32 25.24 -1.37 -4.30
N LEU A 33 23.99 -1.01 -4.62
CA LEU A 33 22.90 -1.01 -3.65
C LEU A 33 22.49 -2.42 -3.24
N GLN A 34 22.41 -3.36 -4.19
CA GLN A 34 22.19 -4.78 -3.92
C GLN A 34 23.27 -5.33 -2.98
N THR A 35 24.55 -5.13 -3.32
CA THR A 35 25.69 -5.58 -2.52
C THR A 35 25.62 -5.01 -1.10
N LEU A 36 25.34 -3.70 -0.96
CA LEU A 36 25.12 -3.07 0.32
C LEU A 36 23.99 -3.76 1.10
N GLY A 37 22.86 -3.99 0.46
CA GLY A 37 21.66 -4.57 1.10
C GLY A 37 21.84 -6.02 1.55
N TRP A 38 22.62 -6.81 0.84
CA TRP A 38 22.84 -8.22 1.16
C TRP A 38 23.96 -8.43 2.17
N TYR A 39 25.04 -7.65 2.11
CA TYR A 39 26.25 -7.87 2.92
C TYR A 39 26.40 -6.89 4.10
N GLN A 40 25.69 -5.74 4.09
CA GLN A 40 25.82 -4.70 5.14
C GLN A 40 24.46 -4.41 5.81
N ARG A 41 23.76 -5.47 6.23
CA ARG A 41 22.41 -5.36 6.83
C ARG A 41 22.28 -4.36 7.98
N PRO A 42 23.23 -4.32 8.96
CA PRO A 42 23.15 -3.32 10.04
C PRO A 42 23.15 -1.88 9.50
N LEU A 43 24.06 -1.58 8.55
CA LEU A 43 24.15 -0.25 7.95
C LEU A 43 22.88 0.12 7.16
N VAL A 44 22.39 -0.80 6.34
CA VAL A 44 21.15 -0.61 5.57
C VAL A 44 19.96 -0.40 6.49
N THR A 45 19.91 -1.10 7.63
CA THR A 45 18.88 -0.92 8.65
C THR A 45 18.91 0.50 9.24
N LEU A 46 20.10 0.99 9.61
CA LEU A 46 20.28 2.36 10.12
C LEU A 46 19.87 3.40 9.07
N ILE A 47 20.25 3.20 7.80
CA ILE A 47 19.84 4.07 6.70
C ILE A 47 18.31 4.08 6.56
N PHE A 48 17.65 2.92 6.62
CA PHE A 48 16.19 2.82 6.55
C PHE A 48 15.49 3.58 7.68
N ILE A 49 15.96 3.38 8.93
CA ILE A 49 15.41 4.09 10.09
C ILE A 49 15.56 5.59 9.89
N PHE A 50 16.76 6.06 9.55
CA PHE A 50 17.04 7.48 9.37
C PHE A 50 16.20 8.10 8.24
N LEU A 51 16.14 7.45 7.07
CA LEU A 51 15.31 7.89 5.96
C LEU A 51 13.82 7.92 6.33
N SER A 52 13.33 6.91 7.05
CA SER A 52 11.93 6.84 7.48
C SER A 52 11.59 7.96 8.46
N LEU A 53 12.48 8.25 9.43
CA LEU A 53 12.33 9.35 10.38
C LEU A 53 12.31 10.71 9.67
N LEU A 54 13.28 10.95 8.77
CA LEU A 54 13.34 12.19 8.01
C LEU A 54 12.12 12.37 7.09
N PHE A 55 11.72 11.30 6.42
CA PHE A 55 10.59 11.33 5.49
C PHE A 55 9.29 11.61 6.23
N PHE A 56 9.06 10.97 7.38
CA PHE A 56 7.88 11.21 8.20
C PHE A 56 7.89 12.62 8.82
N SER A 57 9.05 13.11 9.27
CA SER A 57 9.21 14.48 9.78
C SER A 57 8.95 15.52 8.70
N CYS A 58 9.47 15.30 7.49
CA CYS A 58 9.22 16.16 6.34
C CYS A 58 7.73 16.15 5.93
N TYR A 59 7.10 14.98 5.96
CA TYR A 59 5.67 14.82 5.74
C TYR A 59 4.84 15.66 6.72
N LEU A 60 5.09 15.57 8.03
CA LEU A 60 4.41 16.38 9.04
C LEU A 60 4.69 17.88 8.85
N TYR A 61 5.92 18.25 8.51
CA TYR A 61 6.27 19.64 8.20
C TYR A 61 5.48 20.18 7.00
N CYS A 62 5.35 19.39 5.92
CA CYS A 62 4.55 19.76 4.75
C CYS A 62 3.07 19.98 5.11
N LEU A 63 2.51 19.13 5.97
CA LEU A 63 1.13 19.27 6.45
C LEU A 63 0.94 20.54 7.27
N ARG A 64 1.86 20.84 8.19
CA ARG A 64 1.80 22.04 9.04
C ARG A 64 1.92 23.34 8.26
N LYS A 65 2.71 23.35 7.20
CA LYS A 65 2.87 24.51 6.30
C LYS A 65 1.72 24.66 5.30
N HIS A 66 0.67 23.83 5.44
CA HIS A 66 -0.45 23.79 4.48
C HIS A 66 0.04 23.73 3.01
N SER A 67 1.17 23.06 2.80
CA SER A 67 1.69 22.86 1.46
C SER A 67 0.67 22.06 0.64
N THR A 68 0.09 22.69 -0.37
CA THR A 68 -0.88 22.06 -1.26
C THR A 68 -0.23 21.89 -2.64
N PRO A 69 0.60 20.84 -2.83
CA PRO A 69 1.24 20.62 -4.12
C PRO A 69 0.19 20.37 -5.20
N GLY A 70 0.50 20.76 -6.43
CA GLY A 70 -0.34 20.44 -7.58
C GLY A 70 -0.33 18.93 -7.90
N TRP A 71 -1.24 18.50 -8.76
CA TRP A 71 -1.28 17.13 -9.26
C TRP A 71 0.02 16.69 -9.96
N ASN A 72 0.76 17.63 -10.55
CA ASN A 72 2.08 17.39 -11.14
C ASN A 72 3.06 16.74 -10.14
N VAL A 73 3.02 17.13 -8.87
CA VAL A 73 3.86 16.50 -7.82
C VAL A 73 3.42 15.06 -7.57
N LEU A 74 2.12 14.79 -7.52
CA LEU A 74 1.59 13.43 -7.33
C LEU A 74 1.93 12.54 -8.54
N PHE A 75 1.84 13.07 -9.77
CA PHE A 75 2.28 12.36 -10.97
C PHE A 75 3.78 12.07 -10.93
N LEU A 76 4.61 13.02 -10.50
CA LEU A 76 6.05 12.81 -10.34
C LEU A 76 6.35 11.72 -9.30
N ILE A 77 5.68 11.73 -8.15
CA ILE A 77 5.81 10.71 -7.11
C ILE A 77 5.41 9.32 -7.67
N ALA A 78 4.29 9.23 -8.39
CA ALA A 78 3.85 7.99 -9.03
C ALA A 78 4.88 7.50 -10.07
N PHE A 79 5.35 8.39 -10.93
CA PHE A 79 6.35 8.08 -11.95
C PHE A 79 7.63 7.51 -11.35
N MET A 80 8.19 8.15 -10.33
CA MET A 80 9.37 7.63 -9.63
C MET A 80 9.10 6.27 -8.99
N GLY A 81 7.93 6.08 -8.37
CA GLY A 81 7.53 4.84 -7.72
C GLY A 81 7.38 3.65 -8.69
N ILE A 82 7.03 3.88 -9.96
CA ILE A 82 6.94 2.82 -10.99
C ILE A 82 8.28 2.11 -11.17
N PHE A 83 9.40 2.81 -11.04
CA PHE A 83 10.74 2.24 -11.20
C PHE A 83 11.29 1.59 -9.93
N ALA A 84 10.62 1.76 -8.78
CA ALA A 84 11.08 1.16 -7.53
C ALA A 84 10.94 -0.38 -7.53
N TYR A 85 11.88 -1.04 -6.86
CA TYR A 85 11.81 -2.48 -6.60
C TYR A 85 10.91 -2.77 -5.39
N PRO A 86 10.04 -3.80 -5.40
CA PRO A 86 9.26 -4.21 -4.23
C PRO A 86 10.18 -4.68 -3.10
N MET A 87 10.33 -3.88 -2.04
CA MET A 87 11.37 -4.15 -1.04
C MET A 87 10.94 -5.00 0.15
N PHE A 88 9.63 -5.09 0.43
CA PHE A 88 9.12 -5.77 1.63
C PHE A 88 8.06 -6.82 1.35
N SER A 89 7.65 -6.96 0.09
CA SER A 89 6.64 -7.93 -0.33
C SER A 89 6.95 -8.46 -1.72
N TYR A 90 6.69 -9.74 -1.90
CA TYR A 90 6.79 -10.40 -3.21
C TYR A 90 5.42 -10.52 -3.90
N ASP A 91 4.38 -9.92 -3.35
CA ASP A 91 3.02 -10.02 -3.88
C ASP A 91 2.93 -9.58 -5.34
N LEU A 92 3.67 -8.53 -5.73
CA LEU A 92 3.71 -8.05 -7.11
C LEU A 92 4.15 -9.16 -8.09
N PHE A 93 5.15 -9.96 -7.70
CA PHE A 93 5.63 -11.07 -8.52
C PHE A 93 4.61 -12.22 -8.57
N ASN A 94 3.92 -12.46 -7.45
CA ASN A 94 2.83 -13.44 -7.40
C ASN A 94 1.68 -13.01 -8.35
N TYR A 95 1.32 -11.73 -8.37
CA TYR A 95 0.31 -11.22 -9.30
C TYR A 95 0.70 -11.43 -10.76
N LEU A 96 1.95 -11.12 -11.08
CA LEU A 96 2.50 -11.28 -12.43
C LEU A 96 2.48 -12.74 -12.88
N PHE A 97 2.90 -13.67 -12.01
CA PHE A 97 2.97 -15.07 -12.36
C PHE A 97 1.57 -15.69 -12.47
N ASN A 98 0.65 -15.36 -11.55
CA ASN A 98 -0.73 -15.83 -11.63
C ASN A 98 -1.42 -15.37 -12.93
N ALA A 99 -1.18 -14.13 -13.37
CA ALA A 99 -1.67 -13.65 -14.66
C ALA A 99 -1.02 -14.42 -15.83
N LYS A 100 0.29 -14.73 -15.73
CA LYS A 100 1.00 -15.55 -16.73
C LYS A 100 0.44 -16.97 -16.82
N MET A 101 0.11 -17.59 -15.68
CA MET A 101 -0.51 -18.92 -15.65
C MET A 101 -1.79 -18.95 -16.51
N ILE A 102 -2.64 -17.94 -16.36
CA ILE A 102 -3.90 -17.88 -17.13
C ILE A 102 -3.63 -17.57 -18.60
N LEU A 103 -2.85 -16.54 -18.90
CA LEU A 103 -2.72 -15.97 -20.24
C LEU A 103 -1.79 -16.79 -21.15
N ILE A 104 -0.73 -17.37 -20.61
CA ILE A 104 0.31 -18.05 -21.39
C ILE A 104 0.21 -19.56 -21.25
N TYR A 105 -0.03 -20.06 -20.01
CA TYR A 105 -0.10 -21.50 -19.76
C TYR A 105 -1.53 -22.05 -19.81
N HIS A 106 -2.54 -21.20 -19.96
CA HIS A 106 -3.96 -21.57 -19.94
C HIS A 106 -4.35 -22.38 -18.69
N ALA A 107 -3.67 -22.09 -17.58
CA ALA A 107 -3.77 -22.79 -16.30
C ALA A 107 -4.61 -21.99 -15.31
N ASN A 108 -5.30 -22.71 -14.43
CA ASN A 108 -6.08 -22.07 -13.36
C ASN A 108 -5.24 -21.95 -12.08
N PRO A 109 -4.82 -20.72 -11.66
CA PRO A 109 -3.97 -20.53 -10.49
C PRO A 109 -4.64 -20.89 -9.16
N TYR A 110 -5.94 -21.19 -9.15
CA TYR A 110 -6.65 -21.68 -7.96
C TYR A 110 -6.67 -23.20 -7.83
N LEU A 111 -6.35 -23.91 -8.90
CA LEU A 111 -6.33 -25.37 -8.95
C LEU A 111 -4.91 -25.92 -9.12
N GLN A 112 -4.04 -25.14 -9.77
CA GLN A 112 -2.66 -25.49 -10.06
C GLN A 112 -1.72 -24.57 -9.28
N THR A 113 -0.58 -25.11 -8.90
CA THR A 113 0.47 -24.37 -8.19
C THR A 113 1.52 -23.84 -9.15
N ALA A 114 2.15 -22.73 -8.79
CA ALA A 114 3.16 -22.12 -9.66
C ALA A 114 4.38 -23.05 -9.90
N ILE A 115 4.71 -23.91 -8.93
CA ILE A 115 5.85 -24.86 -9.04
C ILE A 115 5.68 -25.87 -10.18
N GLU A 116 4.46 -26.14 -10.63
CA GLU A 116 4.19 -27.02 -11.78
C GLU A 116 4.79 -26.46 -13.08
N PHE A 117 5.12 -25.17 -13.11
CA PHE A 117 5.77 -24.46 -14.22
C PHE A 117 7.24 -24.18 -13.93
N SER A 118 7.94 -25.09 -13.25
CA SER A 118 9.31 -24.93 -12.77
C SER A 118 10.37 -24.53 -13.82
N PRO A 119 10.22 -24.82 -15.13
CA PRO A 119 11.15 -24.32 -16.15
C PRO A 119 11.06 -22.82 -16.43
N ASP A 120 10.00 -22.13 -15.91
CA ASP A 120 9.86 -20.70 -16.14
C ASP A 120 10.83 -19.88 -15.29
N PRO A 121 11.74 -19.08 -15.91
CA PRO A 121 12.73 -18.32 -15.17
C PRO A 121 12.13 -17.22 -14.28
N SER A 122 10.90 -16.77 -14.53
CA SER A 122 10.25 -15.75 -13.72
C SER A 122 9.69 -16.30 -12.40
N LEU A 123 9.55 -17.63 -12.28
CA LEU A 123 9.09 -18.30 -11.06
C LEU A 123 10.01 -18.01 -9.85
N ARG A 124 11.31 -17.85 -10.07
CA ARG A 124 12.29 -17.56 -9.02
C ARG A 124 12.01 -16.31 -8.19
N PHE A 125 11.24 -15.35 -8.73
CA PHE A 125 10.90 -14.11 -8.02
C PHE A 125 9.61 -14.24 -7.22
N MET A 126 8.88 -15.34 -7.39
CA MET A 126 7.63 -15.59 -6.69
C MET A 126 7.88 -16.23 -5.32
N GLN A 127 7.10 -15.86 -4.32
CA GLN A 127 6.98 -16.61 -3.07
C GLN A 127 5.73 -17.50 -3.09
N ASN A 128 5.68 -18.49 -2.19
CA ASN A 128 4.54 -19.39 -2.03
C ASN A 128 4.23 -20.19 -3.30
N VAL A 129 5.26 -20.60 -4.03
CA VAL A 129 5.15 -21.35 -5.29
C VAL A 129 4.42 -22.69 -5.14
N HIS A 130 4.38 -23.25 -3.93
CA HIS A 130 3.74 -24.54 -3.61
C HIS A 130 2.26 -24.43 -3.24
N THR A 131 1.70 -23.23 -3.23
CA THR A 131 0.30 -23.01 -2.87
C THR A 131 -0.47 -22.37 -4.03
N PRO A 132 -1.77 -22.70 -4.19
CA PRO A 132 -2.62 -21.98 -5.13
C PRO A 132 -2.71 -20.48 -4.81
N ALA A 133 -3.16 -19.67 -5.76
CA ALA A 133 -3.28 -18.24 -5.60
C ALA A 133 -4.16 -17.87 -4.39
N PRO A 134 -3.62 -17.09 -3.41
CA PRO A 134 -4.36 -16.74 -2.20
C PRO A 134 -5.27 -15.51 -2.38
N TYR A 135 -5.41 -15.02 -3.62
CA TYR A 135 -6.13 -13.78 -3.95
C TYR A 135 -7.56 -14.08 -4.38
N ALA A 136 -8.48 -13.14 -4.13
CA ALA A 136 -9.84 -13.28 -4.59
C ALA A 136 -9.96 -13.12 -6.13
N TYR A 137 -10.98 -13.74 -6.72
CA TYR A 137 -11.18 -13.79 -8.17
C TYR A 137 -11.16 -12.43 -8.87
N GLY A 138 -11.75 -11.41 -8.25
CA GLY A 138 -11.78 -10.05 -8.81
C GLY A 138 -10.37 -9.46 -9.01
N TRP A 139 -9.44 -9.74 -8.09
CA TRP A 139 -8.06 -9.32 -8.28
C TRP A 139 -7.40 -10.07 -9.44
N THR A 140 -7.55 -11.38 -9.49
CA THR A 140 -6.98 -12.19 -10.58
C THR A 140 -7.46 -11.69 -11.93
N MET A 141 -8.77 -11.45 -12.07
CA MET A 141 -9.33 -10.88 -13.31
C MET A 141 -8.80 -9.48 -13.62
N ALA A 142 -8.70 -8.60 -12.62
CA ALA A 142 -8.15 -7.25 -12.81
C ALA A 142 -6.67 -7.28 -13.24
N SER A 143 -5.89 -8.21 -12.70
CA SER A 143 -4.46 -8.36 -13.00
C SER A 143 -4.18 -8.88 -14.41
N LEU A 144 -5.19 -9.47 -15.10
CA LEU A 144 -5.02 -9.89 -16.48
C LEU A 144 -4.78 -8.69 -17.41
N LEU A 145 -5.38 -7.52 -17.13
CA LEU A 145 -5.21 -6.33 -17.97
C LEU A 145 -3.74 -5.92 -18.11
N PRO A 146 -3.00 -5.62 -17.04
CA PRO A 146 -1.56 -5.40 -17.15
C PRO A 146 -0.81 -6.68 -17.56
N GLY A 147 -1.34 -7.85 -17.25
CA GLY A 147 -0.79 -9.16 -17.61
C GLY A 147 -0.76 -9.43 -19.12
N LEU A 148 -1.60 -8.77 -19.95
CA LEU A 148 -1.57 -8.91 -21.42
C LEU A 148 -0.18 -8.68 -22.01
N VAL A 149 0.65 -7.91 -21.34
CA VAL A 149 2.04 -7.65 -21.76
C VAL A 149 2.91 -8.93 -21.78
N TRP A 150 2.49 -10.02 -21.09
CA TRP A 150 3.17 -11.31 -21.17
C TRP A 150 3.23 -11.92 -22.57
N PHE A 151 2.31 -11.55 -23.46
CA PHE A 151 2.39 -11.97 -24.87
C PHE A 151 3.64 -11.43 -25.60
N SER A 152 4.32 -10.41 -25.05
CA SER A 152 5.61 -9.94 -25.54
C SER A 152 6.79 -10.85 -25.12
N GLY A 153 6.59 -11.79 -24.21
CA GLY A 153 7.64 -12.63 -23.60
C GLY A 153 8.59 -11.88 -22.68
N LYS A 154 8.38 -10.57 -22.40
CA LYS A 154 9.32 -9.73 -21.67
C LYS A 154 8.87 -9.50 -20.23
N PHE A 155 9.54 -10.14 -19.27
CA PHE A 155 9.28 -10.00 -17.83
C PHE A 155 9.32 -8.55 -17.36
N THR A 156 10.31 -7.77 -17.77
CA THR A 156 10.47 -6.36 -17.36
C THR A 156 9.29 -5.49 -17.78
N LEU A 157 8.76 -5.72 -18.99
CA LEU A 157 7.58 -4.98 -19.46
C LEU A 157 6.34 -5.36 -18.68
N ALA A 158 6.14 -6.64 -18.36
CA ALA A 158 5.04 -7.10 -17.53
C ALA A 158 5.11 -6.50 -16.11
N PHE A 159 6.32 -6.44 -15.54
CA PHE A 159 6.56 -5.80 -14.25
C PHE A 159 6.15 -4.32 -14.27
N TRP A 160 6.63 -3.55 -15.24
CA TRP A 160 6.27 -2.13 -15.32
C TRP A 160 4.79 -1.90 -15.64
N ALA A 161 4.19 -2.73 -16.48
CA ALA A 161 2.75 -2.66 -16.76
C ALA A 161 1.92 -2.81 -15.47
N MET A 162 2.29 -3.78 -14.61
CA MET A 162 1.63 -3.95 -13.31
C MET A 162 1.87 -2.75 -12.38
N LYS A 163 3.09 -2.20 -12.34
CA LYS A 163 3.41 -1.00 -11.55
C LYS A 163 2.63 0.22 -12.03
N VAL A 164 2.53 0.44 -13.34
CA VAL A 164 1.72 1.51 -13.94
C VAL A 164 0.24 1.33 -13.61
N PHE A 165 -0.28 0.11 -13.69
CA PHE A 165 -1.65 -0.20 -13.35
C PHE A 165 -1.98 0.15 -11.89
N ILE A 166 -1.14 -0.26 -10.94
CA ILE A 166 -1.29 0.04 -9.51
C ILE A 166 -1.17 1.55 -9.25
N ALA A 167 -0.18 2.22 -9.87
CA ALA A 167 0.01 3.68 -9.75
C ALA A 167 -1.21 4.46 -10.30
N GLY A 168 -1.82 3.97 -11.40
CA GLY A 168 -3.05 4.52 -11.95
C GLY A 168 -4.23 4.44 -10.96
N PHE A 169 -4.39 3.30 -10.28
CA PHE A 169 -5.42 3.15 -9.24
C PHE A 169 -5.13 4.02 -8.01
N TRP A 170 -3.86 4.21 -7.63
CA TRP A 170 -3.50 5.15 -6.57
C TRP A 170 -3.90 6.59 -6.93
N LEU A 171 -3.60 7.06 -8.13
CA LEU A 171 -4.04 8.38 -8.59
C LEU A 171 -5.57 8.50 -8.62
N GLY A 172 -6.26 7.43 -9.07
CA GLY A 172 -7.71 7.35 -9.04
C GLY A 172 -8.27 7.40 -7.61
N GLN A 173 -7.67 6.68 -6.67
CA GLN A 173 -8.03 6.72 -5.25
C GLN A 173 -7.86 8.13 -4.68
N LEU A 174 -6.76 8.81 -4.99
CA LEU A 174 -6.52 10.18 -4.58
C LEU A 174 -7.54 11.16 -5.18
N TRP A 175 -7.94 10.96 -6.43
CA TRP A 175 -8.98 11.80 -7.05
C TRP A 175 -10.33 11.68 -6.34
N ILE A 176 -10.74 10.46 -5.99
CA ILE A 176 -11.97 10.24 -5.22
C ILE A 176 -11.83 10.83 -3.82
N LEU A 177 -10.72 10.56 -3.15
CA LEU A 177 -10.47 11.04 -1.80
C LEU A 177 -10.49 12.57 -1.74
N LYS A 178 -9.89 13.26 -2.74
CA LYS A 178 -9.96 14.72 -2.84
C LYS A 178 -11.41 15.22 -2.92
N LYS A 179 -12.25 14.58 -3.77
CA LYS A 179 -13.67 14.93 -3.86
C LYS A 179 -14.41 14.71 -2.55
N LEU A 180 -14.14 13.60 -1.85
CA LEU A 180 -14.76 13.30 -0.57
C LEU A 180 -14.33 14.31 0.51
N VAL A 181 -13.03 14.62 0.60
CA VAL A 181 -12.52 15.62 1.56
C VAL A 181 -13.13 16.99 1.28
N THR A 182 -13.14 17.44 0.02
CA THR A 182 -13.74 18.72 -0.34
C THR A 182 -15.24 18.80 0.01
N LYS A 183 -15.97 17.68 -0.13
CA LYS A 183 -17.40 17.60 0.22
C LYS A 183 -17.65 17.58 1.72
N LEU A 184 -16.85 16.81 2.48
CA LEU A 184 -17.08 16.56 3.92
C LEU A 184 -16.36 17.58 4.81
N PHE A 185 -15.22 18.10 4.37
CA PHE A 185 -14.31 18.96 5.12
C PHE A 185 -13.75 20.10 4.24
N PRO A 186 -14.60 21.02 3.73
CA PRO A 186 -14.16 22.06 2.80
C PRO A 186 -13.08 22.99 3.39
N VAL A 187 -13.05 23.14 4.72
CA VAL A 187 -12.07 23.99 5.45
C VAL A 187 -10.84 23.21 5.97
N GLU A 188 -10.77 21.91 5.74
CA GLU A 188 -9.68 21.06 6.17
C GLU A 188 -9.03 20.30 4.99
N PRO A 189 -8.52 20.98 3.95
CA PRO A 189 -7.93 20.35 2.77
C PRO A 189 -6.67 19.54 3.10
N TRP A 190 -6.03 19.77 4.25
CA TRP A 190 -4.88 19.02 4.74
C TRP A 190 -5.18 17.52 4.92
N ARG A 191 -6.43 17.11 5.12
CA ARG A 191 -6.84 15.71 5.23
C ARG A 191 -6.54 14.90 3.97
N PHE A 192 -6.68 15.51 2.81
CA PHE A 192 -6.28 14.90 1.54
C PHE A 192 -4.76 14.64 1.51
N TRP A 193 -3.97 15.64 1.89
CA TRP A 193 -2.51 15.55 1.88
C TRP A 193 -1.98 14.61 2.96
N LEU A 194 -2.72 14.48 4.06
CA LEU A 194 -2.44 13.52 5.12
C LEU A 194 -2.40 12.09 4.58
N PHE A 195 -3.28 11.74 3.65
CA PHE A 195 -3.25 10.44 2.99
C PHE A 195 -2.27 10.42 1.82
N ALA A 196 -2.35 11.39 0.93
CA ALA A 196 -1.62 11.41 -0.33
C ALA A 196 -0.09 11.40 -0.18
N LEU A 197 0.43 12.07 0.87
CA LEU A 197 1.86 12.16 1.16
C LEU A 197 2.31 11.22 2.28
N ASN A 198 1.42 10.37 2.82
CA ASN A 198 1.80 9.49 3.92
C ASN A 198 2.88 8.49 3.49
N PRO A 199 4.02 8.42 4.20
CA PRO A 199 5.13 7.55 3.83
C PRO A 199 4.77 6.07 3.69
N LEU A 200 3.94 5.52 4.60
CA LEU A 200 3.49 4.13 4.49
C LEU A 200 2.64 3.91 3.23
N VAL A 201 1.69 4.82 2.95
CA VAL A 201 0.83 4.72 1.76
C VAL A 201 1.69 4.71 0.49
N LEU A 202 2.69 5.59 0.41
CA LEU A 202 3.58 5.65 -0.75
C LEU A 202 4.42 4.38 -0.90
N VAL A 203 5.01 3.89 0.19
CA VAL A 203 5.85 2.68 0.18
C VAL A 203 5.02 1.45 -0.19
N GLU A 204 3.89 1.23 0.47
CA GLU A 204 3.10 0.02 0.24
C GLU A 204 2.40 0.01 -1.12
N THR A 205 2.01 1.17 -1.61
CA THR A 205 1.29 1.26 -2.89
C THR A 205 2.26 1.36 -4.07
N LEU A 206 3.21 2.29 -4.02
CA LEU A 206 4.04 2.60 -5.18
C LEU A 206 5.36 1.82 -5.22
N ILE A 207 5.96 1.48 -4.06
CA ILE A 207 7.17 0.65 -4.02
C ILE A 207 6.79 -0.83 -4.01
N ASN A 208 6.02 -1.29 -3.03
CA ASN A 208 5.68 -2.72 -2.89
C ASN A 208 4.62 -3.18 -3.90
N GLY A 209 3.71 -2.29 -4.32
CA GLY A 209 2.75 -2.58 -5.37
C GLY A 209 1.58 -3.47 -4.93
N HIS A 210 1.00 -3.20 -3.75
CA HIS A 210 -0.11 -4.00 -3.24
C HIS A 210 -1.45 -3.69 -3.94
N ASN A 211 -2.23 -4.74 -4.19
CA ASN A 211 -3.56 -4.67 -4.79
C ASN A 211 -4.61 -3.99 -3.90
N ASP A 212 -4.28 -3.73 -2.66
CA ASP A 212 -5.12 -3.04 -1.68
C ASP A 212 -5.57 -1.67 -2.16
N VAL A 213 -4.76 -1.00 -2.98
CA VAL A 213 -5.13 0.29 -3.57
C VAL A 213 -6.33 0.17 -4.51
N VAL A 214 -6.42 -0.92 -5.28
CA VAL A 214 -7.55 -1.20 -6.19
C VAL A 214 -8.81 -1.45 -5.37
N MET A 215 -8.70 -2.28 -4.34
CA MET A 215 -9.79 -2.52 -3.39
C MET A 215 -10.30 -1.21 -2.78
N MET A 216 -9.39 -0.38 -2.23
CA MET A 216 -9.77 0.85 -1.54
C MET A 216 -10.26 1.95 -2.49
N PHE A 217 -9.75 2.02 -3.73
CA PHE A 217 -10.33 2.86 -4.77
C PHE A 217 -11.82 2.54 -4.97
N LEU A 218 -12.16 1.26 -5.13
CA LEU A 218 -13.54 0.80 -5.33
C LEU A 218 -14.41 1.04 -4.08
N ALA A 219 -13.87 0.83 -2.88
CA ALA A 219 -14.58 1.08 -1.62
C ALA A 219 -14.89 2.58 -1.41
N LEU A 220 -13.92 3.46 -1.68
CA LEU A 220 -14.15 4.91 -1.60
C LEU A 220 -15.09 5.41 -2.70
N LEU A 221 -15.06 4.82 -3.88
CA LEU A 221 -16.00 5.08 -4.96
C LEU A 221 -17.41 4.65 -4.55
N ALA A 222 -17.55 3.48 -3.92
CA ALA A 222 -18.82 3.02 -3.34
C ALA A 222 -19.35 4.02 -2.31
N TYR A 223 -18.48 4.49 -1.40
CA TYR A 223 -18.86 5.49 -0.40
C TYR A 223 -19.27 6.82 -1.03
N MET A 224 -18.58 7.27 -2.09
CA MET A 224 -18.95 8.46 -2.84
C MET A 224 -20.36 8.34 -3.47
N PHE A 225 -20.69 7.20 -4.08
CA PHE A 225 -22.01 6.94 -4.62
C PHE A 225 -23.08 6.85 -3.52
N TRP A 226 -22.73 6.25 -2.38
CA TRP A 226 -23.62 6.21 -1.22
C TRP A 226 -23.99 7.61 -0.73
N LEU A 227 -23.01 8.51 -0.60
CA LEU A 227 -23.22 9.92 -0.23
C LEU A 227 -24.06 10.71 -1.25
N ASN A 228 -24.12 10.27 -2.49
CA ASN A 228 -24.92 10.86 -3.57
C ASN A 228 -26.26 10.12 -3.78
N TYR A 229 -26.71 9.31 -2.81
CA TYR A 229 -27.93 8.53 -2.84
C TYR A 229 -28.05 7.52 -3.97
N ALA A 230 -26.99 7.25 -4.71
CA ALA A 230 -26.93 6.25 -5.79
C ALA A 230 -26.67 4.84 -5.21
N LYS A 231 -27.62 4.32 -4.43
CA LYS A 231 -27.46 3.08 -3.63
C LYS A 231 -27.06 1.85 -4.44
N LEU A 232 -27.66 1.65 -5.62
CA LEU A 232 -27.31 0.50 -6.49
C LEU A 232 -25.85 0.59 -6.94
N LYS A 233 -25.40 1.78 -7.38
CA LYS A 233 -23.97 1.97 -7.76
C LYS A 233 -23.06 1.75 -6.57
N ALA A 234 -23.41 2.28 -5.40
CA ALA A 234 -22.64 2.06 -4.17
C ALA A 234 -22.48 0.57 -3.85
N PHE A 235 -23.57 -0.19 -3.94
CA PHE A 235 -23.56 -1.64 -3.70
C PHE A 235 -22.69 -2.38 -4.73
N ILE A 236 -22.85 -2.08 -6.04
CA ILE A 236 -22.04 -2.70 -7.11
C ILE A 236 -20.54 -2.46 -6.87
N PHE A 237 -20.13 -1.21 -6.61
CA PHE A 237 -18.72 -0.89 -6.39
C PHE A 237 -18.18 -1.50 -5.09
N LEU A 238 -19.01 -1.66 -4.06
CA LEU A 238 -18.61 -2.36 -2.84
C LEU A 238 -18.43 -3.86 -3.09
N LEU A 239 -19.29 -4.50 -3.88
CA LEU A 239 -19.12 -5.89 -4.29
C LEU A 239 -17.85 -6.07 -5.14
N LEU A 240 -17.57 -5.15 -6.06
CA LEU A 240 -16.32 -5.18 -6.84
C LEU A 240 -15.10 -4.99 -5.92
N SER A 241 -15.17 -4.12 -4.92
CA SER A 241 -14.12 -4.00 -3.91
C SER A 241 -13.91 -5.31 -3.13
N ALA A 242 -14.99 -5.92 -2.67
CA ALA A 242 -14.97 -7.20 -1.95
C ALA A 242 -14.45 -8.35 -2.81
N SER A 243 -14.65 -8.30 -4.14
CA SER A 243 -14.10 -9.30 -5.06
C SER A 243 -12.58 -9.20 -5.22
N ILE A 244 -11.96 -8.05 -4.89
CA ILE A 244 -10.49 -7.91 -4.83
C ILE A 244 -9.95 -8.53 -3.53
N LYS A 245 -10.53 -8.14 -2.39
CA LYS A 245 -10.31 -8.74 -1.06
C LYS A 245 -11.58 -8.64 -0.22
N TYR A 246 -11.97 -9.72 0.41
CA TYR A 246 -13.20 -9.81 1.22
C TYR A 246 -13.26 -8.83 2.41
N ALA A 247 -12.14 -8.22 2.78
CA ALA A 247 -12.06 -7.29 3.90
C ALA A 247 -13.11 -6.17 3.86
N THR A 248 -13.46 -5.67 2.67
CA THR A 248 -14.41 -4.57 2.51
C THR A 248 -15.88 -4.95 2.65
N VAL A 249 -16.22 -6.25 2.79
CA VAL A 249 -17.59 -6.70 3.12
C VAL A 249 -18.06 -6.07 4.43
N VAL A 250 -17.15 -5.84 5.38
CA VAL A 250 -17.45 -5.21 6.68
C VAL A 250 -18.00 -3.78 6.56
N LEU A 251 -17.86 -3.15 5.40
CA LEU A 251 -18.42 -1.82 5.13
C LEU A 251 -19.93 -1.84 4.84
N LEU A 252 -20.50 -3.00 4.46
CA LEU A 252 -21.96 -3.12 4.22
C LEU A 252 -22.79 -2.65 5.41
N PRO A 253 -22.61 -3.18 6.64
CA PRO A 253 -23.38 -2.70 7.79
C PRO A 253 -23.09 -1.23 8.11
N THR A 254 -21.84 -0.75 7.93
CA THR A 254 -21.51 0.65 8.25
C THR A 254 -22.23 1.64 7.33
N PHE A 255 -22.43 1.31 6.05
CA PHE A 255 -23.17 2.12 5.09
C PHE A 255 -24.68 2.11 5.37
N HIS A 256 -25.19 1.13 6.11
CA HIS A 256 -26.59 1.05 6.51
C HIS A 256 -26.90 1.73 7.84
N LEU A 257 -25.89 2.20 8.57
CA LEU A 257 -26.11 2.96 9.80
C LEU A 257 -26.92 4.23 9.49
N ARG A 258 -28.16 4.25 9.97
CA ARG A 258 -29.09 5.37 9.80
C ARG A 258 -29.01 6.31 11.01
N GLY A 259 -29.03 7.58 10.73
CA GLY A 259 -29.11 8.64 11.72
C GLY A 259 -27.95 9.61 11.63
N GLY A 260 -28.22 10.90 11.37
CA GLY A 260 -27.22 11.96 11.18
C GLY A 260 -26.24 12.21 12.33
N LYS A 261 -26.29 11.37 13.39
CA LYS A 261 -25.39 11.39 14.55
C LYS A 261 -24.17 10.46 14.39
N LEU A 262 -24.21 9.47 13.48
CA LEU A 262 -23.14 8.48 13.35
C LEU A 262 -22.13 8.90 12.28
N ASP A 263 -20.86 8.87 12.65
CA ASP A 263 -19.73 9.13 11.73
C ASP A 263 -19.38 7.85 10.98
N ILE A 264 -19.97 7.67 9.80
CA ILE A 264 -19.77 6.48 8.97
C ILE A 264 -18.30 6.24 8.64
N PRO A 265 -17.48 7.23 8.22
CA PRO A 265 -16.05 7.02 8.04
C PRO A 265 -15.33 6.54 9.30
N ALA A 266 -15.67 7.05 10.48
CA ALA A 266 -15.07 6.58 11.72
C ALA A 266 -15.40 5.11 11.99
N TRP A 267 -16.66 4.71 11.87
CA TRP A 267 -17.07 3.31 12.01
C TRP A 267 -16.46 2.41 10.94
N SER A 268 -16.39 2.88 9.69
CA SER A 268 -15.75 2.14 8.59
C SER A 268 -14.26 1.91 8.87
N SER A 269 -13.55 2.94 9.37
CA SER A 269 -12.13 2.78 9.70
C SER A 269 -11.89 1.82 10.86
N LEU A 270 -12.72 1.86 11.90
CA LEU A 270 -12.64 0.93 13.04
C LEU A 270 -13.01 -0.50 12.64
N ALA A 271 -14.03 -0.67 11.80
CA ALA A 271 -14.42 -1.97 11.28
C ALA A 271 -13.31 -2.62 10.44
N LEU A 272 -12.68 -1.84 9.54
CA LEU A 272 -11.54 -2.33 8.74
C LEU A 272 -10.32 -2.61 9.62
N LEU A 273 -10.08 -1.81 10.68
CA LEU A 273 -9.03 -2.11 11.66
C LEU A 273 -9.33 -3.44 12.38
N ALA A 274 -10.58 -3.68 12.80
CA ALA A 274 -10.96 -4.93 13.44
C ALA A 274 -10.73 -6.15 12.55
N VAL A 275 -11.01 -6.04 11.24
CA VAL A 275 -10.71 -7.12 10.27
C VAL A 275 -9.22 -7.49 10.26
N MET A 276 -8.31 -6.52 10.43
CA MET A 276 -6.86 -6.82 10.48
C MET A 276 -6.52 -7.77 11.64
N PHE A 277 -7.24 -7.70 12.75
CA PHE A 277 -6.98 -8.55 13.93
C PHE A 277 -7.66 -9.92 13.87
N THR A 278 -8.47 -10.20 12.84
CA THR A 278 -9.07 -11.56 12.69
C THR A 278 -8.03 -12.62 12.35
N ARG A 279 -6.85 -12.19 11.85
CA ARG A 279 -5.71 -13.06 11.54
C ARG A 279 -4.43 -12.47 12.15
N PRO A 280 -4.21 -12.61 13.46
CA PRO A 280 -3.08 -11.99 14.15
C PRO A 280 -1.72 -12.43 13.61
N ASP A 281 -1.61 -13.66 13.12
CA ASP A 281 -0.37 -14.18 12.50
C ASP A 281 -0.03 -13.52 11.17
N GLN A 282 -1.03 -12.96 10.50
CA GLN A 282 -0.93 -12.31 9.18
C GLN A 282 -1.17 -10.79 9.26
N LEU A 283 -0.81 -10.16 10.37
CA LEU A 283 -0.84 -8.71 10.48
C LEU A 283 0.21 -8.09 9.57
N HIS A 284 -0.23 -7.55 8.45
CA HIS A 284 0.65 -6.89 7.48
C HIS A 284 0.52 -5.36 7.56
N SER A 285 1.65 -4.66 7.33
CA SER A 285 1.70 -3.19 7.42
C SER A 285 0.73 -2.50 6.43
N TRP A 286 0.60 -3.05 5.23
CA TRP A 286 -0.27 -2.49 4.18
C TRP A 286 -1.77 -2.59 4.48
N TYR A 287 -2.23 -3.49 5.37
CA TYR A 287 -3.64 -3.56 5.76
C TYR A 287 -4.10 -2.27 6.48
N LEU A 288 -3.17 -1.56 7.10
CA LEU A 288 -3.49 -0.29 7.75
C LEU A 288 -4.00 0.78 6.78
N ILE A 289 -3.64 0.71 5.49
CA ILE A 289 -4.12 1.62 4.45
C ILE A 289 -5.65 1.55 4.32
N TRP A 290 -6.25 0.36 4.56
CA TRP A 290 -7.70 0.19 4.49
C TRP A 290 -8.40 1.12 5.49
N ALA A 291 -8.05 0.97 6.74
CA ALA A 291 -8.61 1.76 7.83
C ALA A 291 -8.24 3.24 7.71
N PHE A 292 -7.00 3.55 7.32
CA PHE A 292 -6.52 4.92 7.18
C PHE A 292 -7.24 5.68 6.05
N SER A 293 -7.62 5.01 4.96
CA SER A 293 -8.41 5.59 3.86
C SER A 293 -9.74 6.19 4.34
N PHE A 294 -10.38 5.58 5.34
CA PHE A 294 -11.60 6.11 5.95
C PHE A 294 -11.32 7.00 7.16
N ALA A 295 -10.23 6.76 7.92
CA ALA A 295 -9.87 7.59 9.07
C ALA A 295 -9.65 9.06 8.71
N VAL A 296 -9.06 9.34 7.54
CA VAL A 296 -8.87 10.72 7.05
C VAL A 296 -10.20 11.43 6.73
N LEU A 297 -11.28 10.68 6.53
CA LEU A 297 -12.64 11.16 6.31
C LEU A 297 -13.48 11.18 7.61
N ALA A 298 -12.93 10.73 8.74
CA ALA A 298 -13.60 10.70 10.03
C ALA A 298 -13.57 12.08 10.72
N LYS A 299 -14.65 12.45 11.41
CA LYS A 299 -14.72 13.71 12.17
C LYS A 299 -13.74 13.75 13.35
N PRO A 300 -13.59 12.68 14.17
CA PRO A 300 -12.75 12.74 15.36
C PRO A 300 -11.26 12.87 15.03
N LYS A 301 -10.64 13.99 15.40
CA LYS A 301 -9.19 14.20 15.19
C LYS A 301 -8.31 13.20 15.94
N TRP A 302 -8.79 12.62 17.06
CA TRP A 302 -8.06 11.57 17.75
C TRP A 302 -7.88 10.31 16.90
N LEU A 303 -8.89 9.96 16.09
CA LEU A 303 -8.83 8.81 15.20
C LEU A 303 -7.82 9.05 14.08
N VAL A 304 -7.82 10.24 13.50
CA VAL A 304 -6.82 10.67 12.51
C VAL A 304 -5.40 10.59 13.10
N SER A 305 -5.23 11.06 14.33
CA SER A 305 -3.94 11.04 15.04
C SER A 305 -3.46 9.61 15.31
N LEU A 306 -4.37 8.75 15.79
CA LEU A 306 -4.12 7.34 16.02
C LEU A 306 -3.61 6.64 14.77
N PHE A 307 -4.35 6.77 13.66
CA PHE A 307 -3.96 6.12 12.41
C PHE A 307 -2.67 6.71 11.82
N THR A 308 -2.42 8.02 11.99
CA THR A 308 -1.15 8.62 11.57
C THR A 308 0.03 8.04 12.38
N ALA A 309 -0.11 7.86 13.69
CA ALA A 309 0.90 7.21 14.53
C ALA A 309 1.13 5.76 14.10
N LEU A 310 0.05 5.01 13.89
CA LEU A 310 0.12 3.62 13.45
C LEU A 310 0.77 3.46 12.07
N THR A 311 0.57 4.40 11.12
CA THR A 311 1.24 4.35 9.80
C THR A 311 2.74 4.52 9.93
N PHE A 312 3.20 5.36 10.86
CA PHE A 312 4.62 5.51 11.15
C PHE A 312 5.22 4.22 11.73
N GLY A 313 4.58 3.66 12.75
CA GLY A 313 5.02 2.39 13.34
C GLY A 313 4.99 1.24 12.35
N ALA A 314 3.97 1.19 11.47
CA ALA A 314 3.86 0.18 10.43
C ALA A 314 4.97 0.27 9.37
N LEU A 315 5.48 1.47 9.09
CA LEU A 315 6.65 1.64 8.23
C LEU A 315 7.92 1.13 8.93
N LEU A 316 8.17 1.55 10.17
CA LEU A 316 9.35 1.11 10.95
C LEU A 316 9.32 -0.38 11.32
N ARG A 317 8.16 -1.02 11.27
CA ARG A 317 7.98 -2.44 11.55
C ARG A 317 8.80 -3.36 10.65
N TYR A 318 9.28 -2.89 9.51
CA TYR A 318 10.17 -3.63 8.62
C TYR A 318 11.62 -3.68 9.10
N THR A 319 12.00 -2.83 10.04
CA THR A 319 13.38 -2.71 10.58
C THR A 319 13.98 -4.06 11.02
N PRO A 320 13.30 -4.88 11.84
CA PRO A 320 13.87 -6.17 12.25
C PRO A 320 14.10 -7.11 11.06
N TYR A 321 13.19 -7.15 10.10
CA TYR A 321 13.36 -7.96 8.89
C TYR A 321 14.56 -7.49 8.04
N ILE A 322 14.79 -6.19 7.92
CA ILE A 322 15.94 -5.66 7.19
C ILE A 322 17.24 -6.11 7.87
N TYR A 323 17.28 -6.05 9.20
CA TYR A 323 18.45 -6.40 10.00
C TYR A 323 18.75 -7.90 9.95
N PHE A 324 17.77 -8.74 10.31
CA PHE A 324 17.96 -10.21 10.41
C PHE A 324 17.91 -10.92 9.04
N GLY A 325 17.14 -10.40 8.09
CA GLY A 325 16.95 -10.93 6.74
C GLY A 325 15.98 -12.10 6.62
N HIS A 326 15.28 -12.43 7.70
CA HIS A 326 14.25 -13.49 7.77
C HIS A 326 13.08 -13.01 8.64
N TRP A 327 12.00 -13.78 8.64
CA TRP A 327 10.79 -13.48 9.42
C TRP A 327 10.65 -14.31 10.70
N ASP A 328 11.61 -15.23 10.97
CA ASP A 328 11.59 -16.09 12.15
C ASP A 328 11.82 -15.31 13.46
N PRO A 329 11.59 -15.90 14.64
CA PRO A 329 11.91 -15.27 15.91
C PRO A 329 13.38 -14.78 15.96
N PRO A 330 13.64 -13.58 16.54
CA PRO A 330 12.74 -12.72 17.31
C PRO A 330 12.01 -11.66 16.46
N VAL A 331 12.12 -11.69 15.13
CA VAL A 331 11.61 -10.65 14.21
C VAL A 331 10.11 -10.44 14.39
N TYR A 332 9.35 -11.54 14.55
CA TYR A 332 7.90 -11.47 14.73
C TYR A 332 7.49 -10.66 15.95
N PHE A 333 8.17 -10.85 17.07
CA PHE A 333 7.93 -10.10 18.30
C PHE A 333 8.35 -8.63 18.15
N LEU A 334 9.56 -8.38 17.68
CA LEU A 334 10.13 -7.04 17.55
C LEU A 334 9.31 -6.14 16.61
N ARG A 335 8.85 -6.68 15.48
CA ARG A 335 8.02 -5.90 14.56
C ARG A 335 6.70 -5.44 15.17
N ASN A 336 6.07 -6.28 15.99
CA ASN A 336 4.81 -5.95 16.66
C ASN A 336 5.04 -4.95 17.80
N LEU A 337 6.14 -5.10 18.54
CA LEU A 337 6.54 -4.16 19.59
C LEU A 337 6.78 -2.75 19.00
N ILE A 338 7.52 -2.63 17.90
CA ILE A 338 7.76 -1.36 17.21
C ILE A 338 6.43 -0.72 16.76
N TRP A 339 5.51 -1.54 16.22
CA TRP A 339 4.23 -1.03 15.77
C TRP A 339 3.39 -0.50 16.93
N VAL A 340 3.24 -1.28 18.01
CA VAL A 340 2.45 -0.88 19.18
C VAL A 340 3.09 0.33 19.90
N SER A 341 4.41 0.39 20.00
CA SER A 341 5.09 1.53 20.63
C SER A 341 4.83 2.86 19.92
N SER A 342 4.51 2.84 18.62
CA SER A 342 4.15 4.08 17.90
C SER A 342 2.89 4.77 18.41
N LEU A 343 2.03 4.06 19.17
CA LEU A 343 0.84 4.64 19.81
C LEU A 343 1.16 5.79 20.77
N VAL A 344 2.37 5.81 21.34
CA VAL A 344 2.86 6.91 22.18
C VAL A 344 2.85 8.26 21.45
N LEU A 345 2.92 8.25 20.12
CA LEU A 345 2.87 9.47 19.30
C LEU A 345 1.46 10.05 19.18
N THR A 346 0.41 9.28 19.48
CA THR A 346 -0.99 9.71 19.29
C THR A 346 -1.33 11.01 19.99
N PRO A 347 -1.00 11.23 21.30
CA PRO A 347 -1.29 12.49 21.97
C PRO A 347 -0.56 13.70 21.36
N LEU A 348 0.68 13.49 20.89
CA LEU A 348 1.47 14.54 20.24
C LEU A 348 0.85 14.93 18.90
N LEU A 349 0.47 13.95 18.09
CA LEU A 349 -0.21 14.17 16.81
C LEU A 349 -1.60 14.79 17.00
N LEU A 350 -2.30 14.44 18.10
CA LEU A 350 -3.59 15.07 18.40
C LEU A 350 -3.44 16.57 18.68
N LYS A 351 -2.40 16.96 19.42
CA LYS A 351 -2.06 18.38 19.63
C LYS A 351 -1.71 19.05 18.29
N PHE A 352 -0.94 18.38 17.47
CA PHE A 352 -0.54 18.87 16.14
C PHE A 352 -1.74 19.16 15.23
N PHE A 353 -2.75 18.28 15.16
CA PHE A 353 -3.93 18.45 14.32
C PHE A 353 -5.03 19.36 14.96
N LYS A 354 -4.90 19.73 16.23
CA LYS A 354 -5.77 20.70 16.88
C LYS A 354 -5.28 22.13 16.72
N ALA A 355 -3.97 22.34 16.64
CA ALA A 355 -3.32 23.61 16.39
C ALA A 355 -3.50 24.08 14.94
#